data_7e74e6b9edff0708e5a15ae774e57933
#
_entry.id   7e74e6b9edff0708e5a15ae774e57933
#
_cell.length_a   1.000
_cell.length_b   1.000
_cell.length_c   1.000
_cell.angle_alpha   90.00
_cell.angle_beta   90.00
_cell.angle_gamma   90.00
#
_symmetry.space_group_name_H-M   'P 1'
#
loop_
_entity.id
_entity.type
_entity.pdbx_description
1 polymer ?
#
loop_
_entity_poly.entity_id
_entity_poly.type
_entity_poly.pdbx_seq_one_letter_code
_entity_poly.pdbx_strand_id
1 'polypeptide(L)'
;MSSNKRSMNFGLAINEAFHQMMSSDESVVLIGQGVKSPWYVGNTCTGLIDRFGERRVIDTPVSENAITGAAVGTAIAGMKTIVVHPRVDFVLYAFDPIINEAANWYYMNGGKCSVPVVFWLIVNRGGEQAAQHSQALHTMFAHVPGLKVVMPSTPYDAKGLMISAIKDPNPVVFIDDRWLYGSKDDFPEEMYEVPIGKGVIR
;
A
#
# COMPACT_ATOMS: atom_id res chain seq x y z
N MET A 1 -25.64 1.36 -17.94
CA MET A 1 -24.46 0.72 -18.57
C MET A 1 -24.11 -0.51 -17.76
N SER A 2 -24.11 -1.70 -18.33
CA SER A 2 -23.74 -2.93 -17.64
C SER A 2 -22.24 -2.82 -17.31
N SER A 3 -21.88 -2.67 -16.04
CA SER A 3 -20.49 -2.77 -15.62
C SER A 3 -20.02 -4.21 -15.95
N ASN A 4 -18.95 -4.31 -16.71
CA ASN A 4 -18.38 -5.60 -17.08
C ASN A 4 -17.72 -6.19 -15.80
N LYS A 5 -18.52 -6.89 -14.99
CA LYS A 5 -18.03 -7.56 -13.78
C LYS A 5 -17.25 -8.79 -14.20
N ARG A 6 -16.06 -8.94 -13.66
CA ARG A 6 -15.18 -10.10 -13.86
C ARG A 6 -14.66 -10.59 -12.52
N SER A 7 -14.55 -11.89 -12.37
CA SER A 7 -14.02 -12.50 -11.16
C SER A 7 -12.49 -12.39 -11.12
N MET A 8 -11.96 -11.84 -10.05
CA MET A 8 -10.53 -11.67 -9.86
C MET A 8 -10.13 -11.93 -8.40
N ASN A 9 -8.92 -12.42 -8.17
CA ASN A 9 -8.43 -12.64 -6.82
C ASN A 9 -7.88 -11.36 -6.17
N PHE A 10 -7.74 -11.40 -4.85
CA PHE A 10 -7.32 -10.28 -4.03
C PHE A 10 -5.95 -9.69 -4.43
N GLY A 11 -4.95 -10.54 -4.65
CA GLY A 11 -3.61 -10.07 -5.03
C GLY A 11 -3.61 -9.39 -6.41
N LEU A 12 -4.37 -9.92 -7.37
CA LEU A 12 -4.52 -9.32 -8.70
C LEU A 12 -5.36 -8.03 -8.65
N ALA A 13 -6.27 -7.90 -7.70
CA ALA A 13 -7.02 -6.65 -7.48
C ALA A 13 -6.09 -5.49 -7.06
N ILE A 14 -5.12 -5.76 -6.18
CA ILE A 14 -4.07 -4.80 -5.82
C ILE A 14 -3.17 -4.50 -7.02
N ASN A 15 -2.74 -5.53 -7.77
CA ASN A 15 -1.95 -5.35 -8.98
C ASN A 15 -2.63 -4.43 -9.99
N GLU A 16 -3.93 -4.63 -10.22
CA GLU A 16 -4.71 -3.79 -11.11
C GLU A 16 -4.79 -2.34 -10.63
N ALA A 17 -4.96 -2.11 -9.32
CA ALA A 17 -4.93 -0.77 -8.75
C ALA A 17 -3.60 -0.06 -9.06
N PHE A 18 -2.46 -0.75 -8.90
CA PHE A 18 -1.15 -0.19 -9.25
C PHE A 18 -1.03 0.12 -10.74
N HIS A 19 -1.42 -0.82 -11.61
CA HIS A 19 -1.39 -0.59 -13.06
C HIS A 19 -2.23 0.62 -13.47
N GLN A 20 -3.43 0.77 -12.90
CA GLN A 20 -4.33 1.88 -13.20
C GLN A 20 -3.78 3.21 -12.68
N MET A 21 -3.34 3.26 -11.43
CA MET A 21 -2.81 4.47 -10.83
C MET A 21 -1.50 4.94 -11.49
N MET A 22 -0.55 4.04 -11.70
CA MET A 22 0.72 4.37 -12.35
C MET A 22 0.55 4.74 -13.83
N SER A 23 -0.49 4.25 -14.51
CA SER A 23 -0.81 4.65 -15.89
C SER A 23 -1.45 6.02 -15.98
N SER A 24 -2.24 6.40 -14.98
CA SER A 24 -2.98 7.67 -14.97
C SER A 24 -2.21 8.83 -14.37
N ASP A 25 -1.15 8.55 -13.59
CA ASP A 25 -0.40 9.57 -12.85
C ASP A 25 1.09 9.20 -12.82
N GLU A 26 1.91 10.01 -13.47
CA GLU A 26 3.37 9.79 -13.54
C GLU A 26 4.08 10.04 -12.22
N SER A 27 3.46 10.74 -11.28
CA SER A 27 4.02 10.99 -9.96
C SER A 27 3.95 9.76 -9.03
N VAL A 28 3.19 8.72 -9.40
CA VAL A 28 3.07 7.49 -8.58
C VAL A 28 4.32 6.63 -8.73
N VAL A 29 4.97 6.34 -7.61
CA VAL A 29 6.17 5.48 -7.54
C VAL A 29 5.98 4.38 -6.49
N LEU A 30 6.54 3.21 -6.76
CA LEU A 30 6.55 2.06 -5.86
C LEU A 30 7.99 1.75 -5.45
N ILE A 31 8.25 1.72 -4.15
CA ILE A 31 9.58 1.48 -3.58
C ILE A 31 9.49 0.30 -2.62
N GLY A 32 10.46 -0.59 -2.65
CA GLY A 32 10.59 -1.58 -1.59
C GLY A 32 11.27 -2.86 -2.00
N GLN A 33 11.42 -3.72 -1.03
CA GLN A 33 12.09 -5.00 -1.16
C GLN A 33 11.26 -5.98 -1.99
N GLY A 34 11.87 -6.52 -3.03
CA GLY A 34 11.30 -7.60 -3.82
C GLY A 34 10.21 -7.18 -4.80
N VAL A 35 10.05 -5.87 -5.10
CA VAL A 35 9.04 -5.38 -6.04
C VAL A 35 9.29 -5.80 -7.49
N LYS A 36 10.52 -6.18 -7.83
CA LYS A 36 10.87 -6.80 -9.13
C LYS A 36 10.44 -8.25 -9.25
N SER A 37 10.29 -8.94 -8.13
CA SER A 37 9.94 -10.35 -8.12
C SER A 37 8.46 -10.55 -8.41
N PRO A 38 8.08 -11.41 -9.37
CA PRO A 38 6.67 -11.66 -9.67
C PRO A 38 5.92 -12.41 -8.57
N TRP A 39 6.62 -12.95 -7.57
CA TRP A 39 6.03 -13.78 -6.51
C TRP A 39 6.35 -13.35 -5.08
N TYR A 40 7.36 -12.51 -4.87
CA TYR A 40 7.84 -12.18 -3.51
C TYR A 40 6.78 -11.44 -2.69
N VAL A 41 6.05 -10.54 -3.32
CA VAL A 41 4.89 -9.84 -2.76
C VAL A 41 3.56 -10.38 -3.29
N GLY A 42 3.50 -11.68 -3.62
CA GLY A 42 2.26 -12.41 -3.94
C GLY A 42 1.60 -12.01 -5.25
N ASN A 43 2.33 -11.83 -6.33
CA ASN A 43 1.87 -11.43 -7.67
C ASN A 43 1.32 -9.99 -7.77
N THR A 44 1.31 -9.25 -6.69
CA THR A 44 0.78 -7.86 -6.66
C THR A 44 1.63 -6.87 -7.47
N CYS A 45 2.91 -7.18 -7.71
CA CYS A 45 3.82 -6.34 -8.50
C CYS A 45 4.12 -6.89 -9.90
N THR A 46 3.43 -7.94 -10.33
CA THR A 46 3.67 -8.57 -11.64
C THR A 46 3.51 -7.58 -12.79
N GLY A 47 4.51 -7.51 -13.68
CA GLY A 47 4.51 -6.67 -14.87
C GLY A 47 4.69 -5.16 -14.65
N LEU A 48 4.79 -4.71 -13.41
CA LEU A 48 4.93 -3.27 -13.11
C LEU A 48 6.26 -2.72 -13.61
N ILE A 49 7.38 -3.40 -13.34
CA ILE A 49 8.70 -2.92 -13.73
C ILE A 49 8.88 -2.90 -15.25
N ASP A 50 8.34 -3.91 -15.94
CA ASP A 50 8.40 -4.00 -17.40
C ASP A 50 7.63 -2.84 -18.07
N ARG A 51 6.53 -2.42 -17.44
CA ARG A 51 5.65 -1.37 -17.98
C ARG A 51 6.10 0.04 -17.60
N PHE A 52 6.56 0.25 -16.35
CA PHE A 52 6.79 1.59 -15.80
C PHE A 52 8.28 1.90 -15.57
N GLY A 53 9.15 0.90 -15.69
CA GLY A 53 10.60 1.05 -15.60
C GLY A 53 11.13 1.20 -14.17
N GLU A 54 12.45 1.07 -14.03
CA GLU A 54 13.15 1.07 -12.73
C GLU A 54 13.14 2.42 -12.00
N ARG A 55 12.80 3.50 -12.70
CA ARG A 55 12.66 4.84 -12.08
C ARG A 55 11.38 4.98 -11.27
N ARG A 56 10.38 4.18 -11.57
CA ARG A 56 9.07 4.22 -10.91
C ARG A 56 8.75 2.97 -10.12
N VAL A 57 9.44 1.86 -10.39
CA VAL A 57 9.35 0.60 -9.62
C VAL A 57 10.75 0.31 -9.12
N ILE A 58 11.04 0.74 -7.90
CA ILE A 58 12.37 0.79 -7.32
C ILE A 58 12.55 -0.37 -6.35
N ASP A 59 13.27 -1.41 -6.79
CA ASP A 59 13.62 -2.53 -5.94
C ASP A 59 14.80 -2.17 -5.02
N THR A 60 14.69 -2.54 -3.76
CA THR A 60 15.67 -2.13 -2.74
C THR A 60 16.27 -3.33 -2.00
N PRO A 61 17.46 -3.18 -1.41
CA PRO A 61 17.92 -4.11 -0.39
C PRO A 61 17.00 -4.07 0.85
N VAL A 62 17.17 -5.04 1.75
CA VAL A 62 16.51 -5.07 3.06
C VAL A 62 17.07 -3.94 3.93
N SER A 63 16.29 -2.89 4.14
CA SER A 63 16.64 -1.76 5.01
C SER A 63 15.39 -0.92 5.32
N GLU A 64 14.52 -1.43 6.16
CA GLU A 64 13.17 -0.89 6.38
C GLU A 64 13.17 0.59 6.77
N ASN A 65 14.06 1.00 7.66
CA ASN A 65 14.17 2.41 8.07
C ASN A 65 14.57 3.30 6.90
N ALA A 66 15.63 2.92 6.17
CA ALA A 66 16.16 3.74 5.07
C ALA A 66 15.17 3.86 3.91
N ILE A 67 14.52 2.75 3.50
CA ILE A 67 13.55 2.78 2.40
C ILE A 67 12.29 3.57 2.77
N THR A 68 11.85 3.49 4.02
CA THR A 68 10.69 4.25 4.50
C THR A 68 11.01 5.73 4.60
N GLY A 69 12.16 6.10 5.14
CA GLY A 69 12.63 7.49 5.17
C GLY A 69 12.77 8.07 3.75
N ALA A 70 13.32 7.30 2.81
CA ALA A 70 13.40 7.69 1.40
C ALA A 70 12.01 7.89 0.79
N ALA A 71 11.05 7.00 1.09
CA ALA A 71 9.67 7.12 0.62
C ALA A 71 8.97 8.37 1.16
N VAL A 72 9.14 8.67 2.45
CA VAL A 72 8.61 9.90 3.07
C VAL A 72 9.23 11.13 2.41
N GLY A 73 10.55 11.17 2.24
CA GLY A 73 11.23 12.26 1.56
C GLY A 73 10.78 12.45 0.11
N THR A 74 10.58 11.35 -0.62
CA THR A 74 10.06 11.35 -2.00
C THR A 74 8.63 11.92 -2.05
N ALA A 75 7.78 11.57 -1.08
CA ALA A 75 6.42 12.10 -0.96
C ALA A 75 6.43 13.61 -0.63
N ILE A 76 7.29 14.05 0.27
CA ILE A 76 7.49 15.48 0.58
C ILE A 76 7.96 16.26 -0.65
N ALA A 77 8.76 15.63 -1.51
CA ALA A 77 9.21 16.20 -2.79
C ALA A 77 8.14 16.23 -3.89
N GLY A 78 6.91 15.79 -3.61
CA GLY A 78 5.75 15.90 -4.51
C GLY A 78 5.38 14.66 -5.30
N MET A 79 6.00 13.51 -5.02
CA MET A 79 5.61 12.22 -5.61
C MET A 79 4.53 11.53 -4.74
N LYS A 80 3.66 10.74 -5.35
CA LYS A 80 2.77 9.82 -4.63
C LYS A 80 3.49 8.50 -4.44
N THR A 81 3.96 8.26 -3.23
CA THR A 81 4.89 7.16 -2.98
C THR A 81 4.21 6.01 -2.27
N ILE A 82 4.40 4.81 -2.79
CA ILE A 82 4.00 3.56 -2.13
C ILE A 82 5.28 2.87 -1.67
N VAL A 83 5.40 2.59 -0.37
CA VAL A 83 6.51 1.80 0.16
C VAL A 83 5.98 0.47 0.70
N VAL A 84 6.52 -0.64 0.20
CA VAL A 84 6.10 -1.98 0.61
C VAL A 84 7.01 -2.57 1.67
N HIS A 85 6.39 -3.11 2.71
CA HIS A 85 7.01 -3.98 3.70
C HIS A 85 6.41 -5.39 3.56
N PRO A 86 7.13 -6.33 2.94
CA PRO A 86 6.63 -7.69 2.66
C PRO A 86 6.27 -8.50 3.91
N ARG A 87 6.71 -8.01 5.07
CA ARG A 87 6.34 -8.49 6.41
C ARG A 87 6.09 -7.29 7.31
N VAL A 88 4.87 -7.16 7.82
CA VAL A 88 4.52 -6.09 8.76
C VAL A 88 5.37 -6.12 10.03
N ASP A 89 5.87 -7.27 10.40
CA ASP A 89 6.74 -7.45 11.57
C ASP A 89 7.98 -6.55 11.54
N PHE A 90 8.59 -6.38 10.38
CA PHE A 90 9.84 -5.64 10.24
C PHE A 90 9.66 -4.14 10.03
N VAL A 91 8.42 -3.68 9.85
CA VAL A 91 8.14 -2.24 9.84
C VAL A 91 8.43 -1.55 11.17
N LEU A 92 8.57 -2.33 12.25
CA LEU A 92 8.99 -1.80 13.56
C LEU A 92 10.33 -1.04 13.49
N TYR A 93 11.23 -1.44 12.59
CA TYR A 93 12.46 -0.69 12.32
C TYR A 93 12.24 0.67 11.65
N ALA A 94 11.07 0.90 11.09
CA ALA A 94 10.71 2.12 10.36
C ALA A 94 9.70 3.00 11.10
N PHE A 95 9.50 2.80 12.39
CA PHE A 95 8.54 3.58 13.17
C PHE A 95 8.88 5.06 13.20
N ASP A 96 10.16 5.43 13.25
CA ASP A 96 10.56 6.84 13.26
C ASP A 96 10.07 7.58 12.02
N PRO A 97 10.41 7.21 10.77
CA PRO A 97 9.91 7.91 9.60
C PRO A 97 8.38 7.84 9.42
N ILE A 98 7.72 6.82 9.95
CA ILE A 98 6.25 6.73 9.87
C ILE A 98 5.58 7.64 10.90
N ILE A 99 6.00 7.56 12.17
CA ILE A 99 5.30 8.19 13.29
C ILE A 99 5.82 9.62 13.53
N ASN A 100 7.13 9.81 13.63
CA ASN A 100 7.69 11.11 13.96
C ASN A 100 7.73 12.05 12.76
N GLU A 101 7.93 11.50 11.55
CA GLU A 101 8.00 12.31 10.34
C GLU A 101 6.64 12.37 9.62
N ALA A 102 6.21 11.31 8.95
CA ALA A 102 5.05 11.35 8.06
C ALA A 102 3.75 11.71 8.79
N ALA A 103 3.44 11.07 9.93
CA ALA A 103 2.20 11.30 10.66
C ALA A 103 2.09 12.74 11.20
N ASN A 104 3.21 13.33 11.60
CA ASN A 104 3.24 14.65 12.19
C ASN A 104 3.43 15.79 11.18
N TRP A 105 3.90 15.49 9.96
CA TRP A 105 4.35 16.49 8.99
C TRP A 105 3.28 17.54 8.68
N TYR A 106 2.07 17.09 8.39
CA TYR A 106 0.97 18.00 8.07
C TYR A 106 0.64 18.94 9.23
N TYR A 107 0.61 18.42 10.45
CA TYR A 107 0.37 19.22 11.65
C TYR A 107 1.51 20.19 11.95
N MET A 108 2.76 19.72 11.90
CA MET A 108 3.95 20.57 12.16
C MET A 108 4.07 21.73 11.17
N ASN A 109 3.58 21.55 9.94
CA ASN A 109 3.59 22.58 8.90
C ASN A 109 2.28 23.39 8.83
N GLY A 110 1.47 23.38 9.89
CA GLY A 110 0.24 24.18 9.97
C GLY A 110 -0.79 23.83 8.90
N GLY A 111 -0.85 22.58 8.47
CA GLY A 111 -1.81 22.10 7.47
C GLY A 111 -1.49 22.50 6.02
N LYS A 112 -0.26 22.95 5.73
CA LYS A 112 0.10 23.46 4.40
C LYS A 112 0.92 22.49 3.55
N CYS A 113 1.57 21.51 4.17
CA CYS A 113 2.45 20.55 3.49
C CYS A 113 1.94 19.13 3.71
N SER A 114 1.47 18.50 2.65
CA SER A 114 0.99 17.11 2.63
C SER A 114 2.14 16.12 2.45
N VAL A 115 1.89 14.84 2.82
CA VAL A 115 2.81 13.72 2.60
C VAL A 115 2.04 12.56 1.98
N PRO A 116 1.84 12.53 0.67
CA PRO A 116 1.09 11.48 -0.02
C PRO A 116 1.90 10.18 -0.08
N VAL A 117 1.95 9.46 1.03
CA VAL A 117 2.66 8.18 1.14
C VAL A 117 1.71 7.06 1.58
N VAL A 118 1.81 5.92 0.92
CA VAL A 118 1.13 4.68 1.32
C VAL A 118 2.18 3.74 1.92
N PHE A 119 2.06 3.44 3.20
CA PHE A 119 2.80 2.38 3.85
C PHE A 119 2.04 1.07 3.64
N TRP A 120 2.45 0.32 2.63
CA TRP A 120 1.83 -0.96 2.31
C TRP A 120 2.50 -2.08 3.10
N LEU A 121 1.77 -2.63 4.05
CA LEU A 121 2.26 -3.60 5.03
C LEU A 121 1.54 -4.93 4.85
N ILE A 122 2.30 -6.03 4.72
CA ILE A 122 1.74 -7.35 4.44
C ILE A 122 1.78 -8.22 5.70
N VAL A 123 0.60 -8.65 6.17
CA VAL A 123 0.47 -9.70 7.18
C VAL A 123 0.65 -11.05 6.50
N ASN A 124 1.61 -11.86 6.98
CA ASN A 124 2.00 -13.10 6.29
C ASN A 124 1.52 -14.37 7.02
N ARG A 125 0.28 -14.39 7.52
CA ARG A 125 -0.24 -15.57 8.24
C ARG A 125 -0.19 -16.85 7.41
N GLY A 126 -0.56 -16.78 6.16
CA GLY A 126 -0.57 -17.94 5.27
C GLY A 126 0.81 -18.52 4.91
N GLY A 127 1.89 -17.78 5.18
CA GLY A 127 3.27 -18.23 4.95
C GLY A 127 3.88 -18.95 6.14
N GLU A 128 3.31 -18.78 7.31
CA GLU A 128 3.63 -19.45 8.57
C GLU A 128 5.13 -19.56 8.87
N GLN A 129 5.83 -18.42 8.74
CA GLN A 129 7.26 -18.34 8.99
C GLN A 129 7.55 -18.06 10.48
N ALA A 130 6.82 -18.74 11.37
CA ALA A 130 6.85 -18.61 12.83
C ALA A 130 6.41 -17.21 13.35
N ALA A 131 6.46 -17.02 14.66
CA ALA A 131 5.90 -15.85 15.34
C ALA A 131 6.44 -14.51 14.82
N GLN A 132 7.72 -14.45 14.47
CA GLN A 132 8.40 -13.23 14.00
C GLN A 132 7.96 -12.76 12.61
N HIS A 133 7.22 -13.56 11.84
CA HIS A 133 6.82 -13.26 10.47
C HIS A 133 5.30 -13.28 10.26
N SER A 134 4.52 -13.40 11.32
CA SER A 134 3.08 -13.67 11.24
C SER A 134 2.23 -12.80 12.17
N GLN A 135 2.77 -11.68 12.61
CA GLN A 135 2.08 -10.74 13.49
C GLN A 135 1.07 -9.87 12.70
N ALA A 136 0.08 -9.34 13.39
CA ALA A 136 -0.87 -8.36 12.86
C ALA A 136 -0.82 -7.10 13.74
N LEU A 137 -0.02 -6.12 13.33
CA LEU A 137 0.34 -4.95 14.15
C LEU A 137 -0.52 -3.70 13.85
N HIS A 138 -1.68 -3.86 13.21
CA HIS A 138 -2.53 -2.77 12.74
C HIS A 138 -2.94 -1.78 13.84
N THR A 139 -3.17 -2.25 15.05
CA THR A 139 -3.59 -1.41 16.18
C THR A 139 -2.51 -0.40 16.62
N MET A 140 -1.23 -0.72 16.39
CA MET A 140 -0.13 0.21 16.70
C MET A 140 -0.21 1.47 15.84
N PHE A 141 -0.54 1.32 14.57
CA PHE A 141 -0.70 2.45 13.65
C PHE A 141 -2.03 3.17 13.85
N ALA A 142 -3.11 2.43 14.15
CA ALA A 142 -4.42 3.01 14.41
C ALA A 142 -4.46 3.92 15.67
N HIS A 143 -3.50 3.76 16.57
CA HIS A 143 -3.33 4.60 17.75
C HIS A 143 -2.70 5.97 17.44
N VAL A 144 -2.00 6.13 16.30
CA VAL A 144 -1.19 7.30 15.99
C VAL A 144 -2.02 8.36 15.25
N PRO A 145 -2.26 9.56 15.83
CA PRO A 145 -2.89 10.65 15.12
C PRO A 145 -2.08 11.05 13.87
N GLY A 146 -2.78 11.39 12.78
CA GLY A 146 -2.15 11.74 11.51
C GLY A 146 -1.99 10.57 10.54
N LEU A 147 -2.14 9.32 10.98
CA LEU A 147 -2.21 8.14 10.13
C LEU A 147 -3.67 7.73 9.87
N LYS A 148 -3.96 7.36 8.64
CA LYS A 148 -5.17 6.61 8.27
C LYS A 148 -4.79 5.15 8.13
N VAL A 149 -5.56 4.25 8.71
CA VAL A 149 -5.28 2.80 8.65
C VAL A 149 -6.44 2.11 7.94
N VAL A 150 -6.15 1.37 6.88
CA VAL A 150 -7.13 0.59 6.13
C VAL A 150 -6.68 -0.86 6.03
N MET A 151 -7.64 -1.77 6.16
CA MET A 151 -7.40 -3.21 6.09
C MET A 151 -8.53 -3.87 5.29
N PRO A 152 -8.41 -3.99 3.96
CA PRO A 152 -9.44 -4.57 3.12
C PRO A 152 -9.63 -6.07 3.40
N SER A 153 -10.85 -6.55 3.26
CA SER A 153 -11.20 -7.95 3.45
C SER A 153 -11.72 -8.64 2.17
N THR A 154 -11.96 -7.89 1.11
CA THR A 154 -12.43 -8.40 -0.19
C THR A 154 -11.58 -7.87 -1.33
N PRO A 155 -11.51 -8.56 -2.49
CA PRO A 155 -10.86 -8.06 -3.69
C PRO A 155 -11.40 -6.69 -4.16
N TYR A 156 -12.72 -6.48 -4.08
CA TYR A 156 -13.34 -5.19 -4.37
C TYR A 156 -12.75 -4.07 -3.50
N ASP A 157 -12.73 -4.28 -2.19
CA ASP A 157 -12.21 -3.28 -1.25
C ASP A 157 -10.69 -3.12 -1.41
N ALA A 158 -9.95 -4.19 -1.71
CA ALA A 158 -8.50 -4.14 -1.91
C ALA A 158 -8.11 -3.20 -3.07
N LYS A 159 -8.77 -3.32 -4.22
CA LYS A 159 -8.56 -2.42 -5.36
C LYS A 159 -8.99 -1.00 -5.01
N GLY A 160 -10.22 -0.81 -4.56
CA GLY A 160 -10.78 0.52 -4.35
C GLY A 160 -10.11 1.30 -3.22
N LEU A 161 -9.74 0.64 -2.11
CA LEU A 161 -9.01 1.28 -1.00
C LEU A 161 -7.55 1.57 -1.36
N MET A 162 -6.88 0.72 -2.17
CA MET A 162 -5.52 1.02 -2.64
C MET A 162 -5.52 2.27 -3.53
N ILE A 163 -6.49 2.39 -4.43
CA ILE A 163 -6.66 3.60 -5.26
C ILE A 163 -6.91 4.82 -4.38
N SER A 164 -7.81 4.71 -3.40
CA SER A 164 -8.10 5.80 -2.46
C SER A 164 -6.88 6.19 -1.63
N ALA A 165 -6.10 5.21 -1.19
CA ALA A 165 -4.88 5.45 -0.42
C ALA A 165 -3.81 6.19 -1.24
N ILE A 166 -3.60 5.82 -2.52
CA ILE A 166 -2.64 6.49 -3.41
C ILE A 166 -3.08 7.93 -3.74
N LYS A 167 -4.38 8.18 -3.80
CA LYS A 167 -4.94 9.52 -4.04
C LYS A 167 -4.99 10.40 -2.80
N ASP A 168 -4.87 9.82 -1.62
CA ASP A 168 -4.93 10.61 -0.37
C ASP A 168 -3.70 11.53 -0.25
N PRO A 169 -3.90 12.80 0.08
CA PRO A 169 -2.78 13.73 0.24
C PRO A 169 -1.94 13.48 1.50
N ASN A 170 -2.39 12.65 2.42
CA ASN A 170 -1.74 12.39 3.70
C ASN A 170 -1.46 10.89 3.91
N PRO A 171 -0.62 10.52 4.88
CA PRO A 171 -0.16 9.15 5.06
C PRO A 171 -1.29 8.15 5.28
N VAL A 172 -1.27 7.07 4.53
CA VAL A 172 -2.18 5.93 4.68
C VAL A 172 -1.37 4.66 4.94
N VAL A 173 -1.69 3.98 6.03
CA VAL A 173 -1.20 2.63 6.30
C VAL A 173 -2.20 1.64 5.71
N PHE A 174 -1.80 1.00 4.62
CA PHE A 174 -2.59 -0.02 3.95
C PHE A 174 -2.08 -1.40 4.35
N ILE A 175 -2.90 -2.16 5.06
CA ILE A 175 -2.52 -3.47 5.55
C ILE A 175 -3.32 -4.52 4.82
N ASP A 176 -2.66 -5.46 4.18
CA ASP A 176 -3.29 -6.63 3.61
C ASP A 176 -2.87 -7.93 4.31
N ASP A 177 -3.68 -8.95 4.16
CA ASP A 177 -3.43 -10.26 4.72
C ASP A 177 -3.25 -11.27 3.58
N ARG A 178 -2.08 -11.87 3.49
CA ARG A 178 -1.75 -12.87 2.47
C ARG A 178 -2.71 -14.06 2.43
N TRP A 179 -3.35 -14.36 3.54
CA TRP A 179 -4.39 -15.37 3.61
C TRP A 179 -5.54 -15.10 2.64
N LEU A 180 -5.81 -13.83 2.33
CA LEU A 180 -6.88 -13.40 1.44
C LEU A 180 -6.51 -13.44 -0.05
N TYR A 181 -5.23 -13.62 -0.42
CA TYR A 181 -4.78 -13.46 -1.81
C TYR A 181 -5.45 -14.41 -2.79
N GLY A 182 -5.90 -15.59 -2.34
CA GLY A 182 -6.68 -16.54 -3.13
C GLY A 182 -8.18 -16.28 -3.18
N SER A 183 -8.72 -15.39 -2.34
CA SER A 183 -10.14 -15.07 -2.34
C SER A 183 -10.53 -14.34 -3.63
N LYS A 184 -11.72 -14.64 -4.15
CA LYS A 184 -12.22 -14.08 -5.40
C LYS A 184 -13.50 -13.28 -5.17
N ASP A 185 -13.68 -12.24 -5.96
CA ASP A 185 -14.89 -11.42 -5.98
C ASP A 185 -15.11 -10.86 -7.39
N ASP A 186 -16.35 -10.42 -7.64
CA ASP A 186 -16.74 -9.78 -8.89
C ASP A 186 -16.77 -8.26 -8.71
N PHE A 187 -15.93 -7.55 -9.43
CA PHE A 187 -15.87 -6.10 -9.37
C PHE A 187 -15.59 -5.45 -10.73
N PRO A 188 -15.89 -4.13 -10.88
CA PRO A 188 -15.68 -3.40 -12.12
C PRO A 188 -14.23 -3.39 -12.58
N GLU A 189 -14.02 -3.45 -13.90
CA GLU A 189 -12.69 -3.27 -14.51
C GLU A 189 -12.23 -1.82 -14.40
N GLU A 190 -13.16 -0.88 -14.50
CA GLU A 190 -12.90 0.55 -14.41
C GLU A 190 -12.26 0.92 -13.06
N MET A 191 -11.55 2.03 -13.06
CA MET A 191 -11.01 2.61 -11.82
C MET A 191 -12.16 3.09 -10.93
N TYR A 192 -12.14 2.70 -9.67
CA TYR A 192 -13.08 3.19 -8.66
C TYR A 192 -12.42 3.35 -7.31
N GLU A 193 -13.01 4.17 -6.46
CA GLU A 193 -12.54 4.43 -5.10
C GLU A 193 -13.51 3.84 -4.08
N VAL A 194 -12.97 3.26 -3.01
CA VAL A 194 -13.70 2.94 -1.79
C VAL A 194 -13.36 4.01 -0.76
N PRO A 195 -14.35 4.72 -0.21
CA PRO A 195 -14.08 5.84 0.70
C PRO A 195 -13.41 5.37 1.99
N ILE A 196 -12.26 5.96 2.34
CA ILE A 196 -11.60 5.73 3.63
C ILE A 196 -12.47 6.28 4.76
N GLY A 197 -12.61 5.52 5.86
CA GLY A 197 -13.41 5.91 7.02
C GLY A 197 -14.91 5.58 6.92
N LYS A 198 -15.33 4.88 5.86
CA LYS A 198 -16.71 4.36 5.74
C LYS A 198 -16.68 2.85 5.71
N GLY A 199 -17.44 2.21 6.59
CA GLY A 199 -17.67 0.77 6.58
C GLY A 199 -18.93 0.38 5.82
N VAL A 200 -19.00 -0.89 5.41
CA VAL A 200 -20.18 -1.51 4.80
C VAL A 200 -20.58 -2.72 5.63
N ILE A 201 -21.87 -2.83 5.94
CA ILE A 201 -22.45 -4.03 6.54
C ILE A 201 -22.82 -4.96 5.38
N ARG A 202 -22.28 -6.17 5.39
CA ARG A 202 -22.51 -7.21 4.37
C ARG A 202 -23.31 -8.38 4.93
#